data_124628155511f539c8b9f954dd764f3a
#
_entry.id   124628155511f539c8b9f954dd764f3a
#
_cell.length_a   1.000
_cell.length_b   1.000
_cell.length_c   1.000
_cell.angle_alpha   90.00
_cell.angle_beta   90.00
_cell.angle_gamma   90.00
#
_symmetry.space_group_name_H-M   'P 1'
#
loop_
_entity.id
_entity.type
_entity.pdbx_description
1 polymer ?
#
loop_
_entity_poly.entity_id
_entity_poly.type
_entity_poly.pdbx_seq_one_letter_code
_entity_poly.pdbx_strand_id
1 'polypeptide(L)'
;MEKINHYVSLVNQAFTVAKESFNNPESLKKAETDKETLVNSLEKDSFIKVPFVGDFNAGKSSLINSMLGVDILPTNILPETAVSYELYFSSNEKLEVWLDDKLVETAPISQLKSLQLTPRNFVKLYLNNPIVKEWNDRNIVVVDMPGIDSGVEAHNNAILHYVQDGTFFVLVSEVEGGTLRLSTLSFIEEIKKYGAQLAVVVSKIDKKPEQEVLDVKANVESVAKRLLGDSTMVVSASAVNKDFNGVLDILSSIDAEELIVNKYKGQVVNFIDSFIVELQLQMKLMLSDKSDFSEKIESLRNAQAKAVEDLKRKAESAQSVEGSADDILDDISEALREKAGYIATLLYGQADGKALNQEIL
;
A
#
# COMPACT_ATOMS: atom_id res chain seq x y z
N MET A 1 -4.66 -9.06 -10.08
CA MET A 1 -3.43 -9.52 -10.80
C MET A 1 -3.30 -8.93 -12.20
N GLU A 2 -4.42 -8.59 -12.87
CA GLU A 2 -4.37 -8.01 -14.24
C GLU A 2 -3.75 -6.61 -14.28
N LYS A 3 -4.14 -5.74 -13.34
CA LYS A 3 -3.57 -4.40 -13.19
C LYS A 3 -2.07 -4.43 -12.83
N ILE A 4 -1.67 -5.31 -11.90
CA ILE A 4 -0.26 -5.48 -11.51
C ILE A 4 0.57 -5.96 -12.71
N ASN A 5 0.10 -6.97 -13.44
CA ASN A 5 0.77 -7.46 -14.64
C ASN A 5 0.93 -6.38 -15.70
N HIS A 6 -0.06 -5.49 -15.82
CA HIS A 6 0.03 -4.33 -16.73
C HIS A 6 1.17 -3.39 -16.32
N TYR A 7 1.29 -3.04 -15.03
CA TYR A 7 2.39 -2.19 -14.53
C TYR A 7 3.77 -2.86 -14.70
N VAL A 8 3.89 -4.15 -14.43
CA VAL A 8 5.12 -4.94 -14.70
C VAL A 8 5.46 -4.89 -16.19
N SER A 9 4.46 -5.02 -17.07
CA SER A 9 4.66 -4.92 -18.51
C SER A 9 5.15 -3.53 -18.93
N LEU A 10 4.57 -2.45 -18.40
CA LEU A 10 4.99 -1.07 -18.67
C LEU A 10 6.45 -0.84 -18.26
N VAL A 11 6.84 -1.27 -17.06
CA VAL A 11 8.22 -1.15 -16.55
C VAL A 11 9.20 -1.87 -17.48
N ASN A 12 8.86 -3.10 -17.89
CA ASN A 12 9.71 -3.89 -18.79
C ASN A 12 9.79 -3.29 -20.20
N GLN A 13 8.68 -2.77 -20.74
CA GLN A 13 8.65 -2.11 -22.04
C GLN A 13 9.47 -0.82 -22.03
N ALA A 14 9.28 0.03 -21.02
CA ALA A 14 10.05 1.27 -20.87
C ALA A 14 11.56 0.99 -20.82
N PHE A 15 11.97 0.01 -20.02
CA PHE A 15 13.37 -0.41 -19.95
C PHE A 15 13.89 -0.94 -21.30
N THR A 16 13.10 -1.78 -22.00
CA THR A 16 13.49 -2.35 -23.30
C THR A 16 13.74 -1.27 -24.34
N VAL A 17 12.90 -0.23 -24.35
CA VAL A 17 13.06 0.92 -25.28
C VAL A 17 14.29 1.76 -24.90
N ALA A 18 14.52 1.97 -23.61
CA ALA A 18 15.58 2.86 -23.14
C ALA A 18 16.97 2.23 -23.10
N LYS A 19 17.08 0.90 -22.90
CA LYS A 19 18.37 0.22 -22.61
C LYS A 19 19.47 0.47 -23.65
N GLU A 20 19.13 0.57 -24.93
CA GLU A 20 20.09 0.78 -26.02
C GLU A 20 20.63 2.22 -26.08
N SER A 21 19.98 3.13 -25.36
CA SER A 21 20.38 4.54 -25.29
C SER A 21 21.37 4.83 -24.16
N PHE A 22 21.63 3.87 -23.27
CA PHE A 22 22.60 4.02 -22.20
C PHE A 22 24.03 3.84 -22.71
N ASN A 23 24.77 4.92 -22.87
CA ASN A 23 26.19 4.89 -23.28
C ASN A 23 27.15 4.61 -22.10
N ASN A 24 26.67 4.69 -20.84
CA ASN A 24 27.45 4.42 -19.65
C ASN A 24 27.02 3.07 -19.03
N PRO A 25 27.94 2.08 -18.93
CA PRO A 25 27.64 0.78 -18.33
C PRO A 25 27.16 0.84 -16.87
N GLU A 26 27.62 1.83 -16.09
CA GLU A 26 27.19 2.00 -14.69
C GLU A 26 25.74 2.48 -14.61
N SER A 27 25.36 3.43 -15.47
CA SER A 27 23.97 3.92 -15.56
C SER A 27 23.03 2.83 -16.02
N LEU A 28 23.42 2.02 -17.01
CA LEU A 28 22.64 0.87 -17.45
C LEU A 28 22.46 -0.15 -16.33
N LYS A 29 23.54 -0.53 -15.64
CA LYS A 29 23.47 -1.47 -14.53
C LYS A 29 22.58 -0.97 -13.40
N LYS A 30 22.63 0.33 -13.08
CA LYS A 30 21.72 0.94 -12.10
C LYS A 30 20.27 0.80 -12.53
N ALA A 31 19.95 1.17 -13.79
CA ALA A 31 18.61 1.05 -14.33
C ALA A 31 18.09 -0.39 -14.34
N GLU A 32 18.95 -1.38 -14.62
CA GLU A 32 18.62 -2.81 -14.49
C GLU A 32 18.27 -3.18 -13.05
N THR A 33 19.09 -2.76 -12.08
CA THR A 33 18.87 -3.01 -10.65
C THR A 33 17.56 -2.35 -10.18
N ASP A 34 17.31 -1.11 -10.56
CA ASP A 34 16.11 -0.37 -10.19
C ASP A 34 14.86 -1.04 -10.79
N LYS A 35 14.93 -1.49 -12.07
CA LYS A 35 13.87 -2.28 -12.73
C LYS A 35 13.58 -3.57 -11.97
N GLU A 36 14.63 -4.36 -11.69
CA GLU A 36 14.46 -5.63 -10.98
C GLU A 36 13.88 -5.44 -9.58
N THR A 37 14.31 -4.41 -8.88
CA THR A 37 13.78 -4.07 -7.55
C THR A 37 12.30 -3.71 -7.63
N LEU A 38 11.90 -2.87 -8.58
CA LEU A 38 10.52 -2.44 -8.74
C LEU A 38 9.60 -3.58 -9.18
N VAL A 39 10.02 -4.39 -10.17
CA VAL A 39 9.27 -5.57 -10.63
C VAL A 39 9.12 -6.58 -9.50
N ASN A 40 10.21 -6.89 -8.80
CA ASN A 40 10.17 -7.79 -7.64
C ASN A 40 9.24 -7.29 -6.54
N SER A 41 9.18 -5.97 -6.30
CA SER A 41 8.28 -5.38 -5.31
C SER A 41 6.82 -5.51 -5.74
N LEU A 42 6.50 -5.21 -7.01
CA LEU A 42 5.16 -5.39 -7.58
C LEU A 42 4.68 -6.85 -7.54
N GLU A 43 5.59 -7.81 -7.81
CA GLU A 43 5.25 -9.24 -7.83
C GLU A 43 5.21 -9.86 -6.43
N LYS A 44 6.05 -9.40 -5.49
CA LYS A 44 6.13 -9.95 -4.13
C LYS A 44 5.07 -9.37 -3.19
N ASP A 45 4.70 -8.10 -3.35
CA ASP A 45 3.62 -7.49 -2.59
C ASP A 45 2.27 -7.91 -3.17
N SER A 46 2.03 -9.22 -3.18
CA SER A 46 0.77 -9.78 -3.65
C SER A 46 -0.38 -9.59 -2.66
N PHE A 47 -0.13 -9.00 -1.49
CA PHE A 47 -1.14 -8.84 -0.43
C PHE A 47 -1.20 -7.41 0.08
N ILE A 48 -2.43 -6.91 0.24
CA ILE A 48 -2.73 -5.74 1.06
C ILE A 48 -2.94 -6.19 2.50
N LYS A 49 -2.24 -5.55 3.42
CA LYS A 49 -2.49 -5.72 4.84
C LYS A 49 -3.65 -4.83 5.26
N VAL A 50 -4.60 -5.42 5.99
CA VAL A 50 -5.77 -4.73 6.52
C VAL A 50 -5.72 -4.79 8.05
N PRO A 51 -5.06 -3.79 8.69
CA PRO A 51 -4.95 -3.72 10.13
C PRO A 51 -6.29 -3.40 10.79
N PHE A 52 -6.67 -4.20 11.77
CA PHE A 52 -7.74 -3.91 12.71
C PHE A 52 -7.15 -3.10 13.86
N VAL A 53 -7.48 -1.82 13.91
CA VAL A 53 -6.96 -0.85 14.88
C VAL A 53 -8.07 -0.36 15.80
N GLY A 54 -7.73 0.22 16.92
CA GLY A 54 -8.69 0.76 17.89
C GLY A 54 -8.16 0.64 19.30
N ASP A 55 -8.88 1.21 20.25
CA ASP A 55 -8.48 1.24 21.66
C ASP A 55 -8.24 -0.14 22.23
N PHE A 56 -7.49 -0.19 23.32
CA PHE A 56 -7.36 -1.41 24.11
C PHE A 56 -8.76 -1.90 24.54
N ASN A 57 -9.01 -3.19 24.47
CA ASN A 57 -10.32 -3.80 24.74
C ASN A 57 -11.47 -3.41 23.78
N ALA A 58 -11.23 -2.72 22.68
CA ALA A 58 -12.29 -2.49 21.68
C ALA A 58 -12.86 -3.77 21.06
N GLY A 59 -12.27 -4.92 21.28
CA GLY A 59 -12.76 -6.23 20.84
C GLY A 59 -12.22 -6.69 19.49
N LYS A 60 -11.11 -6.15 19.01
CA LYS A 60 -10.47 -6.50 17.71
C LYS A 60 -10.22 -8.00 17.59
N SER A 61 -9.40 -8.56 18.46
CA SER A 61 -9.02 -9.99 18.46
C SER A 61 -10.25 -10.90 18.64
N SER A 62 -11.20 -10.52 19.53
CA SER A 62 -12.44 -11.28 19.74
C SER A 62 -13.31 -11.28 18.47
N LEU A 63 -13.39 -10.17 17.76
CA LEU A 63 -14.15 -10.06 16.53
C LEU A 63 -13.53 -10.92 15.43
N ILE A 64 -12.21 -10.86 15.27
CA ILE A 64 -11.48 -11.68 14.29
C ILE A 64 -11.65 -13.17 14.65
N ASN A 65 -11.45 -13.58 15.89
CA ASN A 65 -11.67 -14.96 16.33
C ASN A 65 -13.11 -15.43 16.04
N SER A 66 -14.10 -14.56 16.26
CA SER A 66 -15.51 -14.88 15.96
C SER A 66 -15.75 -15.09 14.47
N MET A 67 -15.14 -14.27 13.60
CA MET A 67 -15.19 -14.47 12.15
C MET A 67 -14.49 -15.77 11.73
N LEU A 68 -13.36 -16.09 12.32
CA LEU A 68 -12.62 -17.33 12.05
C LEU A 68 -13.34 -18.59 12.56
N GLY A 69 -14.28 -18.43 13.52
CA GLY A 69 -14.94 -19.53 14.20
C GLY A 69 -14.05 -20.31 15.17
N VAL A 70 -12.87 -19.79 15.50
CA VAL A 70 -11.86 -20.43 16.41
C VAL A 70 -11.14 -19.37 17.23
N ASP A 71 -10.79 -19.72 18.49
CA ASP A 71 -10.08 -18.84 19.42
C ASP A 71 -8.56 -19.00 19.29
N ILE A 72 -7.98 -18.41 18.27
CA ILE A 72 -6.54 -18.45 18.00
C ILE A 72 -5.86 -17.20 18.57
N LEU A 73 -6.37 -16.00 18.22
CA LEU A 73 -5.79 -14.76 18.67
C LEU A 73 -6.01 -14.56 20.16
N PRO A 74 -4.97 -14.21 20.92
CA PRO A 74 -5.10 -13.96 22.35
C PRO A 74 -5.97 -12.71 22.60
N THR A 75 -6.94 -12.81 23.53
CA THR A 75 -7.91 -11.73 23.82
C THR A 75 -7.70 -11.01 25.14
N ASN A 76 -6.81 -11.53 26.01
CA ASN A 76 -6.54 -11.00 27.36
C ASN A 76 -5.04 -10.82 27.58
N ILE A 77 -4.37 -10.08 26.70
CA ILE A 77 -2.94 -9.82 26.79
C ILE A 77 -2.74 -8.49 27.54
N LEU A 78 -1.70 -8.45 28.39
CA LEU A 78 -1.26 -7.19 28.96
C LEU A 78 -0.70 -6.29 27.85
N PRO A 79 -0.92 -4.96 27.91
CA PRO A 79 -0.42 -4.03 26.87
C PRO A 79 1.08 -4.18 26.59
N GLU A 80 1.88 -4.46 27.60
CA GLU A 80 3.34 -4.56 27.48
C GLU A 80 3.82 -5.75 26.62
N THR A 81 2.95 -6.74 26.36
CA THR A 81 3.27 -7.94 25.58
C THR A 81 2.44 -8.07 24.30
N ALA A 82 1.61 -7.08 24.00
CA ALA A 82 0.76 -7.11 22.83
C ALA A 82 1.60 -6.90 21.56
N VAL A 83 1.41 -7.77 20.58
CA VAL A 83 2.08 -7.76 19.27
C VAL A 83 1.04 -7.81 18.16
N SER A 84 1.43 -7.51 16.92
CA SER A 84 0.57 -7.68 15.76
C SER A 84 0.59 -9.12 15.25
N TYR A 85 -0.57 -9.61 14.78
CA TYR A 85 -0.75 -10.93 14.20
C TYR A 85 -1.27 -10.81 12.77
N GLU A 86 -0.49 -11.28 11.81
CA GLU A 86 -0.87 -11.33 10.39
C GLU A 86 -1.42 -12.71 10.04
N LEU A 87 -2.58 -12.77 9.37
CA LEU A 87 -3.29 -14.02 9.08
C LEU A 87 -3.10 -14.46 7.63
N TYR A 88 -2.38 -15.54 7.43
CA TYR A 88 -2.13 -16.17 6.15
C TYR A 88 -2.78 -17.55 6.07
N PHE A 89 -3.28 -17.90 4.89
CA PHE A 89 -3.76 -19.26 4.63
C PHE A 89 -2.60 -20.22 4.34
N SER A 90 -2.65 -21.38 4.95
CA SER A 90 -1.77 -22.50 4.60
C SER A 90 -2.42 -23.83 5.00
N SER A 91 -2.27 -24.86 4.17
CA SER A 91 -2.63 -26.25 4.54
C SER A 91 -1.76 -26.81 5.67
N ASN A 92 -0.54 -26.28 5.82
CA ASN A 92 0.39 -26.63 6.90
C ASN A 92 0.38 -25.49 7.93
N GLU A 93 -0.32 -25.72 9.04
CA GLU A 93 -0.43 -24.73 10.12
C GLU A 93 0.89 -24.52 10.84
N LYS A 94 1.31 -23.29 10.95
CA LYS A 94 2.51 -22.86 11.71
C LYS A 94 2.38 -21.40 12.09
N LEU A 95 3.25 -20.96 12.98
CA LEU A 95 3.48 -19.56 13.22
C LEU A 95 4.96 -19.21 12.99
N GLU A 96 5.19 -17.97 12.64
CA GLU A 96 6.52 -17.39 12.50
C GLU A 96 6.59 -16.11 13.32
N VAL A 97 7.61 -16.04 14.17
CA VAL A 97 7.91 -14.82 14.96
C VAL A 97 8.96 -14.02 14.22
N TRP A 98 8.70 -12.77 14.02
CA TRP A 98 9.56 -11.82 13.31
C TRP A 98 9.99 -10.67 14.22
N LEU A 99 11.22 -10.20 14.06
CA LEU A 99 11.79 -9.04 14.73
C LEU A 99 12.57 -8.21 13.71
N ASP A 100 12.19 -6.95 13.51
CA ASP A 100 12.85 -6.05 12.57
C ASP A 100 13.05 -6.71 11.18
N ASP A 101 11.95 -7.26 10.61
CA ASP A 101 11.88 -7.98 9.33
C ASP A 101 12.77 -9.23 9.21
N LYS A 102 13.25 -9.76 10.33
CA LYS A 102 14.00 -11.02 10.39
C LYS A 102 13.16 -12.10 11.07
N LEU A 103 13.10 -13.27 10.44
CA LEU A 103 12.52 -14.45 11.03
C LEU A 103 13.38 -14.90 12.23
N VAL A 104 12.77 -14.94 13.44
CA VAL A 104 13.43 -15.31 14.68
C VAL A 104 13.12 -16.74 15.06
N GLU A 105 11.85 -17.15 14.91
CA GLU A 105 11.36 -18.46 15.36
C GLU A 105 10.23 -18.96 14.45
N THR A 106 10.16 -20.27 14.27
CA THR A 106 9.02 -20.96 13.64
C THR A 106 8.52 -22.03 14.61
N ALA A 107 7.22 -22.04 14.89
CA ALA A 107 6.62 -22.98 15.85
C ALA A 107 5.22 -23.44 15.40
N PRO A 108 4.69 -24.54 15.96
CA PRO A 108 3.29 -24.90 15.81
C PRO A 108 2.33 -23.86 16.40
N ILE A 109 1.14 -23.68 15.81
CA ILE A 109 0.10 -22.75 16.31
C ILE A 109 -0.23 -23.00 17.80
N SER A 110 -0.21 -24.26 18.26
CA SER A 110 -0.50 -24.61 19.65
C SER A 110 0.45 -23.96 20.67
N GLN A 111 1.62 -23.52 20.26
CA GLN A 111 2.59 -22.85 21.12
C GLN A 111 2.40 -21.33 21.21
N LEU A 112 1.48 -20.74 20.44
CA LEU A 112 1.29 -19.29 20.40
C LEU A 112 1.15 -18.66 21.79
N LYS A 113 0.39 -19.28 22.70
CA LYS A 113 0.15 -18.77 24.05
C LYS A 113 1.34 -18.90 25.01
N SER A 114 2.35 -19.70 24.64
CA SER A 114 3.56 -19.93 25.46
C SER A 114 4.78 -19.14 24.98
N LEU A 115 4.67 -18.45 23.85
CA LEU A 115 5.77 -17.64 23.32
C LEU A 115 6.04 -16.42 24.20
N GLN A 116 7.32 -16.12 24.39
CA GLN A 116 7.76 -14.88 25.04
C GLN A 116 7.97 -13.82 23.95
N LEU A 117 6.95 -12.99 23.75
CA LEU A 117 6.96 -11.94 22.75
C LEU A 117 7.24 -10.57 23.38
N THR A 118 7.87 -9.70 22.64
CA THR A 118 8.09 -8.29 22.99
C THR A 118 7.30 -7.40 22.04
N PRO A 119 6.97 -6.16 22.38
CA PRO A 119 6.22 -5.25 21.51
C PRO A 119 6.87 -4.95 20.14
N ARG A 120 8.14 -5.31 19.94
CA ARG A 120 8.84 -5.20 18.65
C ARG A 120 8.65 -6.41 17.74
N ASN A 121 8.09 -7.51 18.28
CA ASN A 121 7.79 -8.67 17.46
C ASN A 121 6.49 -8.47 16.69
N PHE A 122 6.38 -9.12 15.54
CA PHE A 122 5.11 -9.45 14.89
C PHE A 122 5.06 -10.94 14.56
N VAL A 123 3.87 -11.49 14.47
CA VAL A 123 3.67 -12.92 14.28
C VAL A 123 2.86 -13.16 13.02
N LYS A 124 3.38 -13.98 12.11
CA LYS A 124 2.61 -14.51 10.98
C LYS A 124 1.99 -15.83 11.36
N LEU A 125 0.67 -15.90 11.29
CA LEU A 125 -0.11 -17.10 11.57
C LEU A 125 -0.56 -17.72 10.24
N TYR A 126 -0.08 -18.91 9.95
CA TYR A 126 -0.46 -19.70 8.78
C TYR A 126 -1.52 -20.71 9.20
N LEU A 127 -2.77 -20.48 8.78
CA LEU A 127 -3.95 -21.19 9.25
C LEU A 127 -4.65 -21.94 8.13
N ASN A 128 -5.07 -23.16 8.38
CA ASN A 128 -5.95 -23.90 7.49
C ASN A 128 -7.43 -23.54 7.78
N ASN A 129 -7.78 -22.30 7.50
CA ASN A 129 -9.11 -21.76 7.77
C ASN A 129 -9.74 -21.23 6.48
N PRO A 130 -11.00 -21.60 6.16
CA PRO A 130 -11.65 -21.22 4.90
C PRO A 130 -11.85 -19.70 4.76
N ILE A 131 -12.10 -18.99 5.86
CA ILE A 131 -12.28 -17.53 5.86
C ILE A 131 -10.94 -16.82 5.56
N VAL A 132 -9.84 -17.29 6.17
CA VAL A 132 -8.51 -16.76 5.85
C VAL A 132 -8.15 -17.06 4.40
N LYS A 133 -8.52 -18.25 3.90
CA LYS A 133 -8.32 -18.60 2.50
C LYS A 133 -9.06 -17.63 1.57
N GLU A 134 -10.33 -17.34 1.84
CA GLU A 134 -11.13 -16.40 1.07
C GLU A 134 -10.49 -15.00 1.03
N TRP A 135 -10.02 -14.49 2.17
CA TRP A 135 -9.31 -13.20 2.22
C TRP A 135 -8.02 -13.22 1.38
N ASN A 136 -7.22 -14.28 1.54
CA ASN A 136 -5.95 -14.39 0.83
C ASN A 136 -6.14 -14.62 -0.68
N ASP A 137 -7.17 -15.35 -1.11
CA ASP A 137 -7.52 -15.50 -2.53
C ASP A 137 -7.88 -14.14 -3.18
N ARG A 138 -8.26 -13.15 -2.35
CA ARG A 138 -8.53 -11.76 -2.74
C ARG A 138 -7.36 -10.81 -2.45
N ASN A 139 -6.18 -11.34 -2.18
CA ASN A 139 -4.96 -10.60 -1.86
C ASN A 139 -5.07 -9.74 -0.58
N ILE A 140 -5.88 -10.15 0.38
CA ILE A 140 -6.07 -9.48 1.67
C ILE A 140 -5.44 -10.30 2.78
N VAL A 141 -4.61 -9.67 3.60
CA VAL A 141 -4.10 -10.20 4.88
C VAL A 141 -4.68 -9.37 6.01
N VAL A 142 -5.56 -9.97 6.80
CA VAL A 142 -6.10 -9.34 8.02
C VAL A 142 -5.01 -9.32 9.09
N VAL A 143 -4.86 -8.18 9.75
CA VAL A 143 -3.88 -7.99 10.82
C VAL A 143 -4.58 -7.57 12.11
N ASP A 144 -4.40 -8.34 13.18
CA ASP A 144 -4.82 -7.92 14.52
C ASP A 144 -3.72 -7.06 15.16
N MET A 145 -4.06 -5.83 15.51
CA MET A 145 -3.12 -4.83 16.02
C MET A 145 -3.24 -4.64 17.53
N PRO A 146 -2.15 -4.27 18.22
CA PRO A 146 -2.23 -3.75 19.59
C PRO A 146 -3.16 -2.54 19.70
N GLY A 147 -3.62 -2.22 20.91
CA GLY A 147 -4.42 -1.02 21.18
C GLY A 147 -3.64 0.26 20.92
N ILE A 148 -4.28 1.26 20.26
CA ILE A 148 -3.66 2.56 19.96
C ILE A 148 -3.44 3.44 21.19
N ASP A 149 -4.13 3.16 22.28
CA ASP A 149 -4.05 3.87 23.58
C ASP A 149 -3.26 3.09 24.63
N SER A 150 -2.45 2.12 24.21
CA SER A 150 -1.70 1.24 25.12
C SER A 150 -0.61 1.95 25.94
N GLY A 151 -0.20 3.17 25.54
CA GLY A 151 0.91 3.91 26.13
C GLY A 151 2.31 3.32 25.85
N VAL A 152 2.39 2.30 25.00
CA VAL A 152 3.64 1.65 24.59
C VAL A 152 4.11 2.23 23.25
N GLU A 153 5.26 2.91 23.26
CA GLU A 153 5.82 3.56 22.07
C GLU A 153 6.04 2.57 20.91
N ALA A 154 6.46 1.34 21.20
CA ALA A 154 6.65 0.31 20.18
C ALA A 154 5.36 -0.03 19.41
N HIS A 155 4.19 0.11 20.03
CA HIS A 155 2.90 -0.10 19.35
C HIS A 155 2.63 1.01 18.32
N ASN A 156 2.97 2.25 18.63
CA ASN A 156 2.87 3.35 17.67
C ASN A 156 3.79 3.11 16.47
N ASN A 157 5.02 2.62 16.71
CA ASN A 157 5.96 2.28 15.64
C ASN A 157 5.45 1.10 14.79
N ALA A 158 4.85 0.07 15.41
CA ALA A 158 4.21 -1.02 14.68
C ALA A 158 3.05 -0.50 13.79
N ILE A 159 2.21 0.41 14.31
CA ILE A 159 1.14 1.02 13.53
C ILE A 159 1.71 1.81 12.35
N LEU A 160 2.77 2.62 12.54
CA LEU A 160 3.42 3.37 11.47
C LEU A 160 4.00 2.47 10.38
N HIS A 161 4.55 1.30 10.75
CA HIS A 161 4.98 0.30 9.77
C HIS A 161 3.81 -0.12 8.85
N TYR A 162 2.64 -0.44 9.43
CA TYR A 162 1.46 -0.80 8.64
C TYR A 162 0.82 0.38 7.92
N VAL A 163 1.02 1.62 8.36
CA VAL A 163 0.59 2.81 7.59
C VAL A 163 1.35 2.91 6.27
N GLN A 164 2.64 2.57 6.27
CA GLN A 164 3.44 2.55 5.04
C GLN A 164 3.08 1.39 4.12
N ASP A 165 2.71 0.24 4.69
CA ASP A 165 2.37 -0.98 3.95
C ASP A 165 0.87 -1.16 3.73
N GLY A 166 0.04 -0.71 4.67
CA GLY A 166 -1.41 -0.88 4.66
C GLY A 166 -2.10 0.37 4.17
N THR A 167 -2.86 0.24 3.11
CA THR A 167 -3.61 1.35 2.54
C THR A 167 -5.07 1.37 2.99
N PHE A 168 -5.52 0.32 3.68
CA PHE A 168 -6.89 0.21 4.20
C PHE A 168 -6.90 -0.28 5.65
N PHE A 169 -7.56 0.47 6.54
CA PHE A 169 -7.66 0.15 7.97
C PHE A 169 -9.10 -0.14 8.36
N VAL A 170 -9.29 -1.05 9.32
CA VAL A 170 -10.57 -1.27 10.00
C VAL A 170 -10.45 -0.76 11.43
N LEU A 171 -11.08 0.38 11.70
CA LEU A 171 -11.11 0.98 13.03
C LEU A 171 -12.24 0.38 13.86
N VAL A 172 -11.91 -0.23 14.98
CA VAL A 172 -12.86 -0.86 15.90
C VAL A 172 -13.03 0.02 17.13
N SER A 173 -14.26 0.51 17.35
CA SER A 173 -14.64 1.33 18.52
C SER A 173 -15.80 0.67 19.26
N GLU A 174 -15.71 0.55 20.58
CA GLU A 174 -16.78 -0.09 21.36
C GLU A 174 -18.02 0.79 21.51
N VAL A 175 -19.22 0.20 21.49
CA VAL A 175 -20.50 0.89 21.59
C VAL A 175 -20.66 1.65 22.92
N GLU A 176 -20.02 1.22 24.00
CA GLU A 176 -20.09 1.86 25.32
C GLU A 176 -19.46 3.26 25.32
N GLY A 177 -18.52 3.56 24.41
CA GLY A 177 -17.91 4.88 24.29
C GLY A 177 -18.87 5.97 23.78
N GLY A 178 -19.97 5.61 23.13
CA GLY A 178 -20.98 6.53 22.59
C GLY A 178 -20.51 7.36 21.40
N THR A 179 -19.19 7.50 21.19
CA THR A 179 -18.55 8.22 20.10
C THR A 179 -17.09 7.76 19.96
N LEU A 180 -16.37 8.28 18.94
CA LEU A 180 -14.94 8.04 18.79
C LEU A 180 -14.15 8.79 19.87
N ARG A 181 -13.20 8.11 20.51
CA ARG A 181 -12.32 8.70 21.53
C ARG A 181 -11.27 9.64 20.91
N LEU A 182 -10.67 10.50 21.69
CA LEU A 182 -9.63 11.43 21.23
C LEU A 182 -8.41 10.69 20.63
N SER A 183 -7.98 9.58 21.24
CA SER A 183 -6.92 8.70 20.72
C SER A 183 -7.23 8.24 19.30
N THR A 184 -8.46 7.80 19.08
CA THR A 184 -8.97 7.35 17.79
C THR A 184 -9.03 8.49 16.78
N LEU A 185 -9.50 9.67 17.18
CA LEU A 185 -9.54 10.86 16.30
C LEU A 185 -8.14 11.29 15.87
N SER A 186 -7.19 11.36 16.82
CA SER A 186 -5.79 11.66 16.50
C SER A 186 -5.16 10.64 15.56
N PHE A 187 -5.49 9.35 15.74
CA PHE A 187 -5.06 8.29 14.84
C PHE A 187 -5.62 8.49 13.42
N ILE A 188 -6.91 8.80 13.29
CA ILE A 188 -7.54 9.09 11.99
C ILE A 188 -6.83 10.25 11.28
N GLU A 189 -6.57 11.34 12.01
CA GLU A 189 -5.87 12.49 11.45
C GLU A 189 -4.45 12.14 10.99
N GLU A 190 -3.77 11.25 11.70
CA GLU A 190 -2.42 10.82 11.35
C GLU A 190 -2.42 9.97 10.07
N ILE A 191 -3.22 8.89 10.01
CA ILE A 191 -3.23 8.00 8.85
C ILE A 191 -3.75 8.68 7.57
N LYS A 192 -4.61 9.70 7.72
CA LYS A 192 -5.11 10.51 6.62
C LYS A 192 -4.00 11.24 5.85
N LYS A 193 -2.91 11.63 6.53
CA LYS A 193 -1.73 12.25 5.90
C LYS A 193 -1.02 11.32 4.91
N TYR A 194 -1.21 10.02 5.07
CA TYR A 194 -0.63 8.99 4.20
C TYR A 194 -1.59 8.49 3.11
N GLY A 195 -2.78 9.11 2.98
CA GLY A 195 -3.77 8.71 1.98
C GLY A 195 -4.43 7.35 2.25
N ALA A 196 -4.31 6.81 3.47
CA ALA A 196 -4.89 5.53 3.83
C ALA A 196 -6.42 5.61 3.89
N GLN A 197 -7.08 4.58 3.36
CA GLN A 197 -8.53 4.41 3.47
C GLN A 197 -8.89 3.76 4.81
N LEU A 198 -10.10 4.06 5.31
CA LEU A 198 -10.54 3.56 6.60
C LEU A 198 -12.03 3.29 6.62
N ALA A 199 -12.43 2.15 7.22
CA ALA A 199 -13.81 1.87 7.62
C ALA A 199 -13.90 1.76 9.15
N VAL A 200 -15.09 2.00 9.70
CA VAL A 200 -15.32 1.99 11.15
C VAL A 200 -16.28 0.87 11.53
N VAL A 201 -15.95 0.15 12.59
CA VAL A 201 -16.78 -0.89 13.20
C VAL A 201 -17.15 -0.48 14.62
N VAL A 202 -18.45 -0.30 14.88
CA VAL A 202 -19.00 -0.16 16.24
C VAL A 202 -19.16 -1.55 16.82
N SER A 203 -18.26 -1.95 17.71
CA SER A 203 -18.20 -3.30 18.28
C SER A 203 -18.98 -3.45 19.58
N LYS A 204 -19.14 -4.70 20.03
CA LYS A 204 -19.79 -5.06 21.31
C LYS A 204 -21.24 -4.54 21.41
N ILE A 205 -21.97 -4.55 20.30
CA ILE A 205 -23.35 -4.07 20.27
C ILE A 205 -24.32 -4.90 21.14
N ASP A 206 -23.89 -6.10 21.53
CA ASP A 206 -24.59 -6.95 22.52
C ASP A 206 -24.70 -6.33 23.92
N LYS A 207 -23.94 -5.28 24.21
CA LYS A 207 -23.92 -4.61 25.51
C LYS A 207 -24.96 -3.50 25.65
N LYS A 208 -25.66 -3.14 24.57
CA LYS A 208 -26.65 -2.07 24.59
C LYS A 208 -27.95 -2.47 23.90
N PRO A 209 -29.09 -1.87 24.30
CA PRO A 209 -30.34 -2.00 23.56
C PRO A 209 -30.20 -1.53 22.10
N GLU A 210 -30.97 -2.13 21.21
CA GLU A 210 -30.88 -1.87 19.77
C GLU A 210 -31.02 -0.37 19.41
N GLN A 211 -31.92 0.35 20.06
CA GLN A 211 -32.08 1.78 19.80
C GLN A 211 -30.83 2.59 20.16
N GLU A 212 -30.19 2.28 21.29
CA GLU A 212 -28.94 2.95 21.69
C GLU A 212 -27.78 2.61 20.73
N VAL A 213 -27.75 1.38 20.21
CA VAL A 213 -26.77 0.97 19.18
C VAL A 213 -26.94 1.81 17.92
N LEU A 214 -28.19 2.01 17.47
CA LEU A 214 -28.49 2.84 16.30
C LEU A 214 -28.04 4.29 16.51
N ASP A 215 -28.32 4.86 17.68
CA ASP A 215 -27.95 6.23 18.03
C ASP A 215 -26.41 6.41 18.07
N VAL A 216 -25.70 5.47 18.69
CA VAL A 216 -24.22 5.46 18.73
C VAL A 216 -23.65 5.30 17.32
N LYS A 217 -24.18 4.37 16.53
CA LYS A 217 -23.74 4.18 15.14
C LYS A 217 -23.93 5.46 14.32
N ALA A 218 -25.09 6.09 14.40
CA ALA A 218 -25.36 7.34 13.69
C ALA A 218 -24.39 8.48 14.09
N ASN A 219 -24.08 8.58 15.39
CA ASN A 219 -23.13 9.56 15.90
C ASN A 219 -21.69 9.27 15.36
N VAL A 220 -21.23 8.01 15.47
CA VAL A 220 -19.92 7.60 14.94
C VAL A 220 -19.86 7.83 13.43
N GLU A 221 -20.91 7.51 12.69
CA GLU A 221 -21.01 7.70 11.24
C GLU A 221 -20.90 9.18 10.87
N SER A 222 -21.64 10.06 11.57
CA SER A 222 -21.56 11.50 11.37
C SER A 222 -20.13 12.04 11.57
N VAL A 223 -19.43 11.57 12.61
CA VAL A 223 -18.05 11.97 12.89
C VAL A 223 -17.10 11.41 11.84
N ALA A 224 -17.21 10.14 11.52
CA ALA A 224 -16.34 9.46 10.55
C ALA A 224 -16.47 10.09 9.14
N LYS A 225 -17.69 10.30 8.65
CA LYS A 225 -17.94 10.93 7.33
C LYS A 225 -17.42 12.35 7.27
N ARG A 226 -17.55 13.12 8.34
CA ARG A 226 -17.00 14.50 8.40
C ARG A 226 -15.47 14.53 8.29
N LEU A 227 -14.78 13.51 8.84
CA LEU A 227 -13.31 13.45 8.85
C LEU A 227 -12.72 12.78 7.61
N LEU A 228 -13.39 11.77 7.09
CA LEU A 228 -12.88 10.86 6.06
C LEU A 228 -13.61 10.94 4.73
N GLY A 229 -14.78 11.59 4.69
CA GLY A 229 -15.63 11.71 3.51
C GLY A 229 -16.86 10.80 3.54
N ASP A 230 -17.84 11.12 2.68
CA ASP A 230 -19.17 10.48 2.66
C ASP A 230 -19.14 8.99 2.28
N SER A 231 -18.09 8.54 1.59
CA SER A 231 -17.91 7.14 1.20
C SER A 231 -17.45 6.22 2.34
N THR A 232 -17.16 6.78 3.54
CA THR A 232 -16.70 5.99 4.68
C THR A 232 -17.75 5.01 5.16
N MET A 233 -17.41 3.73 5.15
CA MET A 233 -18.28 2.66 5.67
C MET A 233 -18.25 2.63 7.19
N VAL A 234 -19.43 2.61 7.81
CA VAL A 234 -19.61 2.44 9.27
C VAL A 234 -20.60 1.32 9.53
N VAL A 235 -20.15 0.27 10.18
CA VAL A 235 -20.95 -0.93 10.48
C VAL A 235 -20.99 -1.23 11.97
N SER A 236 -21.94 -2.05 12.38
CA SER A 236 -22.04 -2.57 13.75
C SER A 236 -21.60 -4.03 13.79
N ALA A 237 -21.03 -4.49 14.91
CA ALA A 237 -20.65 -5.89 15.08
C ALA A 237 -20.71 -6.37 16.52
N SER A 238 -21.00 -7.67 16.72
CA SER A 238 -20.86 -8.39 17.98
C SER A 238 -20.16 -9.72 17.78
N ALA A 239 -19.02 -9.89 18.42
CA ALA A 239 -18.32 -11.16 18.46
C ALA A 239 -19.14 -12.23 19.22
N VAL A 240 -19.84 -11.83 20.28
CA VAL A 240 -20.65 -12.71 21.13
C VAL A 240 -21.87 -13.26 20.37
N ASN A 241 -22.58 -12.38 19.69
CA ASN A 241 -23.77 -12.76 18.91
C ASN A 241 -23.44 -13.29 17.51
N LYS A 242 -22.15 -13.34 17.15
CA LYS A 242 -21.67 -13.69 15.80
C LYS A 242 -22.29 -12.79 14.71
N ASP A 243 -22.54 -11.53 15.05
CA ASP A 243 -23.04 -10.52 14.13
C ASP A 243 -21.84 -9.71 13.60
N PHE A 244 -21.31 -10.11 12.47
CA PHE A 244 -20.14 -9.51 11.82
C PHE A 244 -20.29 -9.41 10.29
N ASN A 245 -21.48 -9.61 9.74
CA ASN A 245 -21.71 -9.57 8.29
C ASN A 245 -21.24 -8.23 7.69
N GLY A 246 -21.54 -7.11 8.35
CA GLY A 246 -21.07 -5.80 7.89
C GLY A 246 -19.53 -5.69 7.82
N VAL A 247 -18.80 -6.40 8.69
CA VAL A 247 -17.32 -6.43 8.65
C VAL A 247 -16.84 -7.24 7.44
N LEU A 248 -17.51 -8.37 7.15
CA LEU A 248 -17.23 -9.15 5.94
C LEU A 248 -17.55 -8.35 4.68
N ASP A 249 -18.62 -7.54 4.68
CA ASP A 249 -18.95 -6.63 3.57
C ASP A 249 -17.86 -5.58 3.35
N ILE A 250 -17.30 -4.99 4.43
CA ILE A 250 -16.14 -4.10 4.34
C ILE A 250 -14.97 -4.82 3.67
N LEU A 251 -14.58 -5.98 4.19
CA LEU A 251 -13.45 -6.74 3.63
C LEU A 251 -13.73 -7.14 2.17
N SER A 252 -14.99 -7.41 1.84
CA SER A 252 -15.43 -7.76 0.48
C SER A 252 -15.41 -6.57 -0.48
N SER A 253 -15.52 -5.35 0.00
CA SER A 253 -15.51 -4.14 -0.81
C SER A 253 -14.11 -3.69 -1.20
N ILE A 254 -13.05 -4.21 -0.56
CA ILE A 254 -11.67 -3.81 -0.81
C ILE A 254 -11.21 -4.32 -2.17
N ASP A 255 -10.85 -3.42 -3.07
CA ASP A 255 -10.08 -3.72 -4.28
C ASP A 255 -8.57 -3.73 -3.93
N ALA A 256 -8.10 -4.89 -3.47
CA ALA A 256 -6.71 -5.04 -3.05
C ALA A 256 -5.72 -4.78 -4.20
N GLU A 257 -6.08 -5.15 -5.43
CA GLU A 257 -5.22 -4.94 -6.59
C GLU A 257 -5.05 -3.46 -6.91
N GLU A 258 -6.12 -2.68 -6.83
CA GLU A 258 -6.05 -1.23 -7.03
C GLU A 258 -5.21 -0.54 -5.94
N LEU A 259 -5.35 -0.97 -4.69
CA LEU A 259 -4.56 -0.43 -3.59
C LEU A 259 -3.07 -0.74 -3.75
N ILE A 260 -2.70 -1.95 -4.17
CA ILE A 260 -1.31 -2.33 -4.48
C ILE A 260 -0.76 -1.45 -5.62
N VAL A 261 -1.53 -1.32 -6.70
CA VAL A 261 -1.15 -0.48 -7.84
C VAL A 261 -0.92 0.97 -7.40
N ASN A 262 -1.84 1.55 -6.62
CA ASN A 262 -1.71 2.92 -6.13
C ASN A 262 -0.46 3.11 -5.24
N LYS A 263 -0.08 2.11 -4.42
CA LYS A 263 1.15 2.11 -3.63
C LYS A 263 2.40 2.28 -4.51
N TYR A 264 2.45 1.59 -5.65
CA TYR A 264 3.63 1.58 -6.53
C TYR A 264 3.57 2.59 -7.68
N LYS A 265 2.41 3.21 -7.93
CA LYS A 265 2.21 4.15 -9.04
C LYS A 265 3.28 5.23 -9.11
N GLY A 266 3.57 5.90 -7.99
CA GLY A 266 4.61 6.92 -7.92
C GLY A 266 6.01 6.38 -8.26
N GLN A 267 6.34 5.18 -7.84
CA GLN A 267 7.62 4.55 -8.12
C GLN A 267 7.74 4.18 -9.61
N VAL A 268 6.68 3.66 -10.22
CA VAL A 268 6.63 3.34 -11.66
C VAL A 268 6.78 4.61 -12.49
N VAL A 269 6.05 5.67 -12.15
CA VAL A 269 6.17 6.97 -12.83
C VAL A 269 7.58 7.51 -12.72
N ASN A 270 8.17 7.56 -11.52
CA ASN A 270 9.54 8.04 -11.31
C ASN A 270 10.57 7.21 -12.07
N PHE A 271 10.38 5.90 -12.17
CA PHE A 271 11.23 5.01 -12.93
C PHE A 271 11.19 5.33 -14.44
N ILE A 272 9.99 5.49 -15.00
CA ILE A 272 9.81 5.85 -16.42
C ILE A 272 10.39 7.24 -16.70
N ASP A 273 10.12 8.22 -15.85
CA ASP A 273 10.63 9.59 -15.97
C ASP A 273 12.16 9.63 -15.93
N SER A 274 12.80 8.78 -15.14
CA SER A 274 14.27 8.68 -15.13
C SER A 274 14.85 8.31 -16.51
N PHE A 275 14.15 7.46 -17.27
CA PHE A 275 14.53 7.12 -18.64
C PHE A 275 14.28 8.25 -19.61
N ILE A 276 13.18 8.96 -19.47
CA ILE A 276 12.89 10.14 -20.31
C ILE A 276 14.01 11.17 -20.15
N VAL A 277 14.45 11.41 -18.92
CA VAL A 277 15.55 12.34 -18.62
C VAL A 277 16.86 11.85 -19.24
N GLU A 278 17.19 10.56 -19.11
CA GLU A 278 18.41 9.97 -19.69
C GLU A 278 18.39 10.05 -21.22
N LEU A 279 17.28 9.68 -21.86
CA LEU A 279 17.09 9.80 -23.30
C LEU A 279 17.24 11.25 -23.80
N GLN A 280 16.66 12.21 -23.06
CA GLN A 280 16.81 13.64 -23.37
C GLN A 280 18.26 14.11 -23.25
N LEU A 281 18.99 13.62 -22.24
CA LEU A 281 20.40 13.90 -22.06
C LEU A 281 21.23 13.38 -23.25
N GLN A 282 21.04 12.11 -23.62
CA GLN A 282 21.71 11.48 -24.74
C GLN A 282 21.43 12.22 -26.06
N MET A 283 20.19 12.57 -26.29
CA MET A 283 19.79 13.35 -27.48
C MET A 283 20.47 14.72 -27.54
N LYS A 284 20.56 15.43 -26.42
CA LYS A 284 21.29 16.72 -26.34
C LYS A 284 22.78 16.55 -26.59
N LEU A 285 23.38 15.47 -26.08
CA LEU A 285 24.81 15.16 -26.32
C LEU A 285 25.09 14.85 -27.80
N MET A 286 24.16 14.14 -28.49
CA MET A 286 24.30 13.84 -29.91
C MET A 286 24.15 15.09 -30.81
N LEU A 287 23.35 16.07 -30.39
CA LEU A 287 23.10 17.30 -31.12
C LEU A 287 24.16 18.40 -30.87
N SER A 288 25.06 18.21 -29.89
CA SER A 288 26.08 19.20 -29.55
C SER A 288 27.35 18.98 -30.34
N ASP A 289 27.87 20.02 -31.04
CA ASP A 289 29.17 20.03 -31.63
C ASP A 289 30.28 19.90 -30.57
N LYS A 290 31.38 19.22 -30.93
CA LYS A 290 32.43 18.74 -30.01
C LYS A 290 33.23 19.81 -29.24
N SER A 291 32.99 21.11 -29.44
CA SER A 291 33.84 22.19 -28.88
C SER A 291 33.43 22.72 -27.49
N ASP A 292 32.23 22.36 -26.95
CA ASP A 292 31.68 22.94 -25.71
C ASP A 292 31.31 21.93 -24.64
N PHE A 293 32.01 20.79 -24.61
CA PHE A 293 31.56 19.61 -23.86
C PHE A 293 31.52 19.78 -22.33
N SER A 294 32.51 20.49 -21.74
CA SER A 294 32.62 20.56 -20.27
C SER A 294 31.56 21.44 -19.61
N GLU A 295 31.29 22.62 -20.16
CA GLU A 295 30.25 23.54 -19.62
C GLU A 295 28.85 22.99 -19.83
N LYS A 296 28.63 22.30 -20.97
CA LYS A 296 27.33 21.65 -21.25
C LYS A 296 27.03 20.46 -20.35
N ILE A 297 28.03 19.63 -20.00
CA ILE A 297 27.86 18.52 -19.07
C ILE A 297 27.48 19.04 -17.67
N GLU A 298 28.08 20.13 -17.22
CA GLU A 298 27.78 20.73 -15.92
C GLU A 298 26.36 21.37 -15.89
N SER A 299 25.99 22.06 -16.96
CA SER A 299 24.62 22.61 -17.11
C SER A 299 23.55 21.53 -17.17
N LEU A 300 23.83 20.39 -17.80
CA LEU A 300 22.93 19.24 -17.90
C LEU A 300 22.79 18.49 -16.57
N ARG A 301 23.87 18.34 -15.80
CA ARG A 301 23.81 17.79 -14.43
C ARG A 301 22.96 18.67 -13.51
N ASN A 302 23.11 20.00 -13.63
CA ASN A 302 22.30 20.93 -12.86
C ASN A 302 20.81 20.91 -13.28
N ALA A 303 20.52 20.75 -14.59
CA ALA A 303 19.16 20.58 -15.10
C ALA A 303 18.54 19.24 -14.64
N GLN A 304 19.33 18.18 -14.60
CA GLN A 304 18.91 16.86 -14.08
C GLN A 304 18.57 16.92 -12.59
N ALA A 305 19.45 17.55 -11.78
CA ALA A 305 19.21 17.72 -10.34
C ALA A 305 17.91 18.50 -10.08
N LYS A 306 17.69 19.58 -10.84
CA LYS A 306 16.47 20.39 -10.74
C LYS A 306 15.20 19.63 -11.20
N ALA A 307 15.30 18.83 -12.26
CA ALA A 307 14.20 18.00 -12.71
C ALA A 307 13.82 16.94 -11.67
N VAL A 308 14.81 16.30 -11.03
CA VAL A 308 14.57 15.35 -9.93
C VAL A 308 13.91 16.03 -8.73
N GLU A 309 14.31 17.26 -8.40
CA GLU A 309 13.71 18.03 -7.31
C GLU A 309 12.28 18.48 -7.63
N ASP A 310 12.02 18.91 -8.88
CA ASP A 310 10.66 19.24 -9.35
C ASP A 310 9.75 18.00 -9.42
N LEU A 311 10.29 16.82 -9.75
CA LEU A 311 9.58 15.55 -9.72
C LEU A 311 9.24 15.12 -8.30
N LYS A 312 10.17 15.26 -7.34
CA LYS A 312 9.89 15.03 -5.93
C LYS A 312 8.75 15.92 -5.43
N ARG A 313 8.78 17.21 -5.78
CA ARG A 313 7.75 18.18 -5.40
C ARG A 313 6.40 17.87 -6.06
N LYS A 314 6.38 17.39 -7.32
CA LYS A 314 5.15 16.94 -8.00
C LYS A 314 4.62 15.63 -7.42
N ALA A 315 5.47 14.69 -7.05
CA ALA A 315 5.06 13.46 -6.36
C ALA A 315 4.46 13.75 -4.98
N GLU A 316 5.03 14.71 -4.25
CA GLU A 316 4.47 15.21 -2.97
C GLU A 316 3.12 15.92 -3.17
N SER A 317 2.95 16.66 -4.28
CA SER A 317 1.67 17.32 -4.60
C SER A 317 0.63 16.39 -5.23
N ALA A 318 1.03 15.34 -5.93
CA ALA A 318 0.12 14.34 -6.51
C ALA A 318 -0.52 13.41 -5.46
N GLN A 319 0.03 13.35 -4.25
CA GLN A 319 -0.65 12.73 -3.10
C GLN A 319 -1.94 13.46 -2.69
N SER A 320 -2.20 14.65 -3.24
CA SER A 320 -3.34 15.51 -2.89
C SER A 320 -4.40 15.64 -3.99
N VAL A 321 -4.25 14.99 -5.15
CA VAL A 321 -5.18 15.15 -6.30
C VAL A 321 -5.71 13.79 -6.74
N GLU A 322 -7.02 13.59 -6.56
CA GLU A 322 -7.80 12.49 -7.11
C GLU A 322 -7.90 12.64 -8.65
N GLY A 323 -6.94 12.06 -9.37
CA GLY A 323 -7.04 11.81 -10.81
C GLY A 323 -7.05 10.31 -11.07
N SER A 324 -7.87 9.82 -12.01
CA SER A 324 -7.95 8.39 -12.30
C SER A 324 -6.59 7.86 -12.74
N ALA A 325 -6.28 6.62 -12.37
CA ALA A 325 -5.03 5.96 -12.76
C ALA A 325 -4.89 5.88 -14.30
N ASP A 326 -6.03 5.80 -14.99
CA ASP A 326 -6.10 5.71 -16.45
C ASP A 326 -5.69 7.01 -17.14
N ASP A 327 -6.10 8.19 -16.61
CA ASP A 327 -5.73 9.50 -17.19
C ASP A 327 -4.20 9.72 -17.14
N ILE A 328 -3.54 9.31 -16.06
CA ILE A 328 -2.08 9.45 -15.92
C ILE A 328 -1.33 8.44 -16.81
N LEU A 329 -1.88 7.24 -16.99
CA LEU A 329 -1.31 6.22 -17.88
C LEU A 329 -1.46 6.61 -19.35
N ASP A 330 -2.57 7.24 -19.73
CA ASP A 330 -2.78 7.77 -21.06
C ASP A 330 -1.83 8.93 -21.34
N ASP A 331 -1.66 9.87 -20.41
CA ASP A 331 -0.70 10.98 -20.51
C ASP A 331 0.76 10.47 -20.63
N ILE A 332 1.14 9.44 -19.87
CA ILE A 332 2.47 8.82 -19.95
C ILE A 332 2.64 8.10 -21.29
N SER A 333 1.64 7.36 -21.74
CA SER A 333 1.66 6.63 -23.02
C SER A 333 1.75 7.58 -24.19
N GLU A 334 1.02 8.70 -24.15
CA GLU A 334 1.04 9.74 -25.19
C GLU A 334 2.39 10.47 -25.21
N ALA A 335 2.94 10.84 -24.05
CA ALA A 335 4.27 11.46 -23.95
C ALA A 335 5.41 10.54 -24.42
N LEU A 336 5.31 9.24 -24.16
CA LEU A 336 6.26 8.24 -24.67
C LEU A 336 6.14 8.06 -26.19
N ARG A 337 4.92 8.03 -26.76
CA ARG A 337 4.68 7.92 -28.19
C ARG A 337 5.18 9.16 -28.96
N GLU A 338 4.87 10.36 -28.48
CA GLU A 338 5.36 11.60 -29.09
C GLU A 338 6.90 11.66 -29.12
N LYS A 339 7.54 11.26 -28.01
CA LYS A 339 9.00 11.30 -27.90
C LYS A 339 9.69 10.15 -28.62
N ALA A 340 9.12 8.95 -28.65
CA ALA A 340 9.65 7.83 -29.44
C ALA A 340 9.61 8.14 -30.94
N GLY A 341 8.52 8.73 -31.44
CA GLY A 341 8.43 9.21 -32.83
C GLY A 341 9.47 10.25 -33.18
N TYR A 342 9.71 11.22 -32.29
CA TYR A 342 10.72 12.25 -32.47
C TYR A 342 12.17 11.67 -32.42
N ILE A 343 12.45 10.75 -31.52
CA ILE A 343 13.75 10.06 -31.40
C ILE A 343 14.00 9.18 -32.63
N ALA A 344 12.98 8.43 -33.11
CA ALA A 344 13.10 7.63 -34.33
C ALA A 344 13.40 8.53 -35.57
N THR A 345 12.79 9.69 -35.66
CA THR A 345 13.05 10.66 -36.77
C THR A 345 14.48 11.20 -36.71
N LEU A 346 15.07 11.39 -35.51
CA LEU A 346 16.43 11.87 -35.34
C LEU A 346 17.47 10.77 -35.55
N LEU A 347 17.19 9.51 -35.19
CA LEU A 347 18.12 8.38 -35.30
C LEU A 347 18.24 7.86 -36.74
N TYR A 348 17.15 7.86 -37.51
CA TYR A 348 17.12 7.30 -38.85
C TYR A 348 17.30 8.34 -39.98
N GLY A 349 17.61 9.56 -39.63
CA GLY A 349 18.00 10.65 -40.56
C GLY A 349 17.33 10.63 -41.91
N GLN A 350 16.27 11.46 -42.12
CA GLN A 350 15.63 11.72 -43.41
C GLN A 350 14.72 10.63 -43.99
N ALA A 351 14.11 9.78 -43.24
CA ALA A 351 12.91 9.11 -43.70
C ALA A 351 11.71 10.06 -43.52
N ASP A 352 11.00 10.30 -44.66
CA ASP A 352 9.86 11.19 -44.75
C ASP A 352 8.87 10.93 -43.59
N GLY A 353 8.71 11.92 -42.66
CA GLY A 353 7.90 11.75 -41.44
C GLY A 353 6.42 11.43 -41.67
N LYS A 354 5.96 11.41 -42.91
CA LYS A 354 4.64 10.93 -43.35
C LYS A 354 4.54 9.40 -43.47
N ALA A 355 5.65 8.73 -43.78
CA ALA A 355 5.65 7.26 -43.90
C ALA A 355 5.64 6.56 -42.52
N LEU A 356 6.28 7.16 -41.50
CA LEU A 356 6.33 6.59 -40.17
C LEU A 356 4.98 6.67 -39.43
N ASN A 357 4.20 7.72 -39.64
CA ASN A 357 2.86 7.88 -39.03
C ASN A 357 1.79 6.94 -39.62
N GLN A 358 2.05 6.27 -40.74
CA GLN A 358 1.13 5.28 -41.34
C GLN A 358 1.40 3.84 -40.87
N GLU A 359 2.57 3.54 -40.32
CA GLU A 359 2.91 2.20 -39.78
C GLU A 359 2.73 2.07 -38.26
N ILE A 360 2.43 3.17 -37.53
CA ILE A 360 2.24 3.17 -36.06
C ILE A 360 0.75 3.30 -35.69
N LEU A 361 -0.16 3.42 -36.63
CA LEU A 361 -1.61 3.26 -36.46
C LEU A 361 -2.04 1.85 -36.86
#